data_96512bcb1c484adcb8f9d0b4235a0811
#
_entry.id   96512bcb1c484adcb8f9d0b4235a0811
#
_cell.length_a   1.000
_cell.length_b   1.000
_cell.length_c   1.000
_cell.angle_alpha   90.00
_cell.angle_beta   90.00
_cell.angle_gamma   90.00
#
_symmetry.space_group_name_H-M   'P 1'
#
loop_
_entity.id
_entity.type
_entity.pdbx_description
1 polymer ?
#
loop_
_entity_poly.entity_id
_entity_poly.type
_entity_poly.pdbx_seq_one_letter_code
_entity_poly.pdbx_strand_id
1 'polypeptide(L)'
;MSTVATTPKPDIHGAIRELWNHRAQDYDREPGHGIRTTREEWAWRRILAAAFDRVQTETPLRILDVGCGTGAMTMLIANMGYAVTGLDLSPEMLAVARDQAEERGLPITLMEGRADKLPFEDGAFDVVFSRHLLWTLPRPRKALGEWARVTRPGGMVAVSDGWWEEPGSEMRARRAIGGALRAVLERPSAASAAYRQLRPSLPLAGGLSPYSIRYYLDHAGLERIVVRDLKTIRAAERRSMPPWRWIDQARFTWIATGMVPE
;
A
#
# COMPACT_ATOMS: atom_id res chain seq x y z
N MET A 1 28.90 20.47 35.49
CA MET A 1 27.89 20.54 34.42
C MET A 1 27.87 19.20 33.72
N SER A 2 26.85 18.38 34.02
CA SER A 2 26.75 17.03 33.46
C SER A 2 26.05 17.10 32.12
N THR A 3 26.77 16.83 31.03
CA THR A 3 26.21 16.70 29.69
C THR A 3 25.35 15.44 29.63
N VAL A 4 24.04 15.59 29.64
CA VAL A 4 23.11 14.52 29.34
C VAL A 4 23.34 14.10 27.90
N ALA A 5 23.93 12.93 27.69
CA ALA A 5 24.07 12.34 26.38
C ALA A 5 22.64 12.01 25.85
N THR A 6 22.18 12.80 24.89
CA THR A 6 20.93 12.50 24.15
C THR A 6 21.18 11.22 23.35
N THR A 7 20.53 10.14 23.75
CA THR A 7 20.47 8.90 22.96
C THR A 7 19.93 9.24 21.57
N PRO A 8 20.64 8.92 20.47
CA PRO A 8 20.15 9.24 19.14
C PRO A 8 18.79 8.59 18.92
N LYS A 9 17.83 9.37 18.42
CA LYS A 9 16.49 8.90 18.08
C LYS A 9 16.63 7.75 17.08
N PRO A 10 16.03 6.56 17.33
CA PRO A 10 16.19 5.43 16.43
C PRO A 10 15.78 5.82 15.00
N ASP A 11 16.59 5.43 14.02
CA ASP A 11 16.26 5.64 12.60
C ASP A 11 15.12 4.72 12.18
N ILE A 12 13.90 5.18 12.40
CA ILE A 12 12.69 4.43 12.08
C ILE A 12 12.57 4.12 10.56
N HIS A 13 13.05 5.02 9.69
CA HIS A 13 13.01 4.79 8.24
C HIS A 13 14.03 3.74 7.81
N GLY A 14 15.23 3.75 8.41
CA GLY A 14 16.23 2.69 8.20
C GLY A 14 15.69 1.33 8.64
N ALA A 15 15.07 1.25 9.82
CA ALA A 15 14.50 0.02 10.31
C ALA A 15 13.31 -0.51 9.45
N ILE A 16 12.47 0.40 8.91
CA ILE A 16 11.42 0.04 7.95
C ILE A 16 12.04 -0.43 6.62
N ARG A 17 13.07 0.25 6.11
CA ARG A 17 13.80 -0.17 4.92
C ARG A 17 14.33 -1.58 5.05
N GLU A 18 15.03 -1.88 6.13
CA GLU A 18 15.58 -3.22 6.39
C GLU A 18 14.49 -4.29 6.47
N LEU A 19 13.36 -4.00 7.12
CA LEU A 19 12.22 -4.91 7.14
C LEU A 19 11.77 -5.30 5.73
N TRP A 20 11.63 -4.32 4.84
CA TRP A 20 11.16 -4.56 3.48
C TRP A 20 12.22 -5.15 2.57
N ASN A 21 13.50 -4.78 2.74
CA ASN A 21 14.62 -5.43 2.05
C ASN A 21 14.61 -6.94 2.26
N HIS A 22 14.45 -7.40 3.51
CA HIS A 22 14.42 -8.82 3.83
C HIS A 22 13.20 -9.57 3.29
N ARG A 23 12.14 -8.85 2.93
CA ARG A 23 10.90 -9.44 2.41
C ARG A 23 10.81 -9.47 0.88
N ALA A 24 11.65 -8.75 0.18
CA ALA A 24 11.51 -8.47 -1.24
C ALA A 24 11.33 -9.73 -2.09
N GLN A 25 12.17 -10.76 -1.87
CA GLN A 25 12.18 -11.99 -2.69
C GLN A 25 10.94 -12.88 -2.52
N ASP A 26 10.27 -12.80 -1.37
CA ASP A 26 9.11 -13.65 -1.06
C ASP A 26 7.78 -12.88 -1.02
N TYR A 27 7.82 -11.57 -1.19
CA TYR A 27 6.68 -10.68 -0.98
C TYR A 27 5.47 -11.04 -1.85
N ASP A 28 5.67 -11.26 -3.13
CA ASP A 28 4.60 -11.60 -4.08
C ASP A 28 4.03 -13.01 -3.88
N ARG A 29 4.75 -13.87 -3.16
CA ARG A 29 4.27 -15.23 -2.82
C ARG A 29 3.23 -15.20 -1.70
N GLU A 30 3.20 -14.13 -0.91
CA GLU A 30 2.21 -13.97 0.14
C GLU A 30 0.85 -13.58 -0.49
N PRO A 31 -0.25 -14.21 -0.06
CA PRO A 31 -1.58 -13.88 -0.54
C PRO A 31 -1.96 -12.43 -0.27
N GLY A 32 -2.52 -11.78 -1.30
CA GLY A 32 -2.96 -10.38 -1.22
C GLY A 32 -1.86 -9.35 -1.49
N HIS A 33 -0.61 -9.76 -1.79
CA HIS A 33 0.47 -8.84 -2.12
C HIS A 33 0.72 -8.77 -3.64
N GLY A 34 1.03 -9.87 -4.31
CA GLY A 34 1.10 -9.93 -5.77
C GLY A 34 -0.27 -10.05 -6.44
N ILE A 35 -0.31 -9.91 -7.75
CA ILE A 35 -1.46 -10.27 -8.60
C ILE A 35 -1.17 -11.65 -9.19
N ARG A 36 -1.89 -12.67 -8.73
CA ARG A 36 -1.53 -14.07 -8.95
C ARG A 36 -2.41 -14.79 -9.98
N THR A 37 -3.57 -14.23 -10.28
CA THR A 37 -4.54 -14.83 -11.19
C THR A 37 -5.13 -13.78 -12.14
N THR A 38 -5.51 -14.23 -13.35
CA THR A 38 -6.22 -13.39 -14.32
C THR A 38 -7.49 -12.76 -13.72
N ARG A 39 -8.14 -13.45 -12.77
CA ARG A 39 -9.34 -12.92 -12.10
C ARG A 39 -9.01 -11.78 -11.16
N GLU A 40 -7.91 -11.85 -10.39
CA GLU A 40 -7.42 -10.75 -9.55
C GLU A 40 -7.04 -9.56 -10.43
N GLU A 41 -6.30 -9.80 -11.52
CA GLU A 41 -5.93 -8.78 -12.49
C GLU A 41 -7.16 -8.08 -13.07
N TRP A 42 -8.14 -8.83 -13.57
CA TRP A 42 -9.37 -8.29 -14.12
C TRP A 42 -10.15 -7.47 -13.09
N ALA A 43 -10.23 -7.94 -11.85
CA ALA A 43 -10.93 -7.23 -10.78
C ALA A 43 -10.24 -5.90 -10.44
N TRP A 44 -8.91 -5.90 -10.36
CA TRP A 44 -8.13 -4.68 -10.14
C TRP A 44 -8.25 -3.70 -11.31
N ARG A 45 -8.12 -4.17 -12.57
CA ARG A 45 -8.30 -3.32 -13.75
C ARG A 45 -9.64 -2.59 -13.73
N ARG A 46 -10.73 -3.28 -13.42
CA ARG A 46 -12.07 -2.66 -13.32
C ARG A 46 -12.17 -1.61 -12.22
N ILE A 47 -11.57 -1.87 -11.06
CA ILE A 47 -11.62 -0.96 -9.92
C ILE A 47 -10.81 0.30 -10.23
N LEU A 48 -9.59 0.12 -10.75
CA LEU A 48 -8.71 1.25 -11.10
C LEU A 48 -9.27 2.07 -12.25
N ALA A 49 -9.76 1.45 -13.32
CA ALA A 49 -10.40 2.15 -14.43
C ALA A 49 -11.57 3.01 -13.92
N ALA A 50 -12.49 2.42 -13.14
CA ALA A 50 -13.63 3.16 -12.58
C ALA A 50 -13.24 4.27 -11.58
N ALA A 51 -12.04 4.21 -10.99
CA ALA A 51 -11.51 5.29 -10.16
C ALA A 51 -10.88 6.38 -11.05
N PHE A 52 -10.00 6.00 -11.98
CA PHE A 52 -9.22 6.92 -12.80
C PHE A 52 -10.07 7.67 -13.85
N ASP A 53 -11.15 7.05 -14.34
CA ASP A 53 -12.13 7.71 -15.23
C ASP A 53 -12.78 8.98 -14.63
N ARG A 54 -12.63 9.20 -13.32
CA ARG A 54 -13.09 10.41 -12.65
C ARG A 54 -12.12 11.59 -12.80
N VAL A 55 -10.90 11.35 -13.27
CA VAL A 55 -9.89 12.38 -13.50
C VAL A 55 -9.97 12.82 -14.94
N GLN A 56 -10.34 14.08 -15.16
CA GLN A 56 -10.46 14.66 -16.49
C GLN A 56 -9.08 14.99 -17.06
N THR A 57 -8.76 14.46 -18.24
CA THR A 57 -7.52 14.74 -18.97
C THR A 57 -7.67 14.42 -20.45
N GLU A 58 -6.92 15.13 -21.30
CA GLU A 58 -6.83 14.88 -22.75
C GLU A 58 -5.66 13.96 -23.10
N THR A 59 -4.76 13.71 -22.17
CA THR A 59 -3.55 12.87 -22.34
C THR A 59 -3.62 11.66 -21.43
N PRO A 60 -2.84 10.59 -21.69
CA PRO A 60 -2.71 9.50 -20.74
C PRO A 60 -2.29 10.00 -19.36
N LEU A 61 -2.99 9.53 -18.33
CA LEU A 61 -2.73 9.92 -16.95
C LEU A 61 -1.29 9.60 -16.54
N ARG A 62 -0.65 10.56 -15.88
CA ARG A 62 0.64 10.36 -15.17
C ARG A 62 0.34 9.91 -13.76
N ILE A 63 0.73 8.70 -13.42
CA ILE A 63 0.39 8.07 -12.14
C ILE A 63 1.65 7.84 -11.32
N LEU A 64 1.64 8.24 -10.06
CA LEU A 64 2.66 7.88 -9.07
C LEU A 64 2.12 6.75 -8.20
N ASP A 65 2.82 5.60 -8.18
CA ASP A 65 2.57 4.48 -7.26
C ASP A 65 3.53 4.59 -6.07
N VAL A 66 3.01 5.06 -4.92
CA VAL A 66 3.81 5.29 -3.71
C VAL A 66 3.83 4.04 -2.84
N GLY A 67 5.04 3.56 -2.52
CA GLY A 67 5.24 2.26 -1.87
C GLY A 67 4.95 1.13 -2.85
N CYS A 68 5.51 1.25 -4.06
CA CYS A 68 5.24 0.32 -5.16
C CYS A 68 5.72 -1.10 -4.90
N GLY A 69 6.65 -1.29 -3.94
CA GLY A 69 7.22 -2.59 -3.58
C GLY A 69 7.84 -3.29 -4.79
N THR A 70 7.48 -4.53 -4.99
CA THR A 70 7.88 -5.38 -6.13
C THR A 70 7.21 -5.01 -7.46
N GLY A 71 6.41 -3.93 -7.49
CA GLY A 71 5.84 -3.36 -8.71
C GLY A 71 4.54 -4.01 -9.20
N ALA A 72 3.90 -4.86 -8.44
CA ALA A 72 2.70 -5.58 -8.89
C ALA A 72 1.58 -4.65 -9.40
N MET A 73 1.31 -3.53 -8.70
CA MET A 73 0.33 -2.53 -9.13
C MET A 73 0.89 -1.60 -10.20
N THR A 74 2.15 -1.19 -10.09
CA THR A 74 2.86 -0.38 -11.09
C THR A 74 2.77 -1.03 -12.48
N MET A 75 3.09 -2.32 -12.57
CA MET A 75 3.01 -3.08 -13.84
C MET A 75 1.58 -3.23 -14.34
N LEU A 76 0.61 -3.45 -13.45
CA LEU A 76 -0.79 -3.50 -13.84
C LEU A 76 -1.25 -2.17 -14.43
N ILE A 77 -0.89 -1.05 -13.80
CA ILE A 77 -1.23 0.31 -14.24
C ILE A 77 -0.56 0.61 -15.60
N ALA A 78 0.73 0.25 -15.77
CA ALA A 78 1.42 0.37 -17.04
C ALA A 78 0.75 -0.45 -18.16
N ASN A 79 0.35 -1.70 -17.87
CA ASN A 79 -0.40 -2.56 -18.77
C ASN A 79 -1.82 -2.06 -19.10
N MET A 80 -2.35 -1.09 -18.36
CA MET A 80 -3.59 -0.38 -18.69
C MET A 80 -3.36 0.81 -19.63
N GLY A 81 -2.10 1.09 -20.01
CA GLY A 81 -1.73 2.17 -20.92
C GLY A 81 -1.45 3.52 -20.25
N TYR A 82 -1.32 3.57 -18.93
CA TYR A 82 -0.99 4.79 -18.19
C TYR A 82 0.52 4.99 -18.05
N ALA A 83 0.98 6.24 -18.01
CA ALA A 83 2.36 6.58 -17.67
C ALA A 83 2.55 6.46 -16.15
N VAL A 84 3.37 5.51 -15.69
CA VAL A 84 3.50 5.23 -14.25
C VAL A 84 4.93 5.39 -13.76
N THR A 85 5.07 6.03 -12.61
CA THR A 85 6.30 6.09 -11.81
C THR A 85 6.04 5.35 -10.50
N GLY A 86 6.87 4.36 -10.17
CA GLY A 86 6.87 3.67 -8.88
C GLY A 86 7.92 4.27 -7.95
N LEU A 87 7.56 4.52 -6.69
CA LEU A 87 8.48 4.96 -5.65
C LEU A 87 8.41 4.03 -4.45
N ASP A 88 9.56 3.55 -3.98
CA ASP A 88 9.63 2.75 -2.75
C ASP A 88 10.86 3.13 -1.92
N LEU A 89 10.81 2.84 -0.61
CA LEU A 89 11.93 3.09 0.32
C LEU A 89 13.00 1.99 0.23
N SER A 90 12.62 0.78 -0.20
CA SER A 90 13.45 -0.42 -0.25
C SER A 90 14.12 -0.58 -1.61
N PRO A 91 15.45 -0.49 -1.73
CA PRO A 91 16.15 -0.79 -2.96
C PRO A 91 16.00 -2.23 -3.43
N GLU A 92 15.85 -3.19 -2.50
CA GLU A 92 15.64 -4.60 -2.82
C GLU A 92 14.26 -4.86 -3.43
N MET A 93 13.21 -4.17 -2.93
CA MET A 93 11.89 -4.20 -3.57
C MET A 93 11.96 -3.65 -4.99
N LEU A 94 12.65 -2.53 -5.17
CA LEU A 94 12.81 -1.91 -6.49
C LEU A 94 13.67 -2.76 -7.45
N ALA A 95 14.63 -3.52 -6.94
CA ALA A 95 15.39 -4.47 -7.76
C ALA A 95 14.45 -5.54 -8.34
N VAL A 96 13.62 -6.18 -7.50
CA VAL A 96 12.62 -7.14 -7.95
C VAL A 96 11.64 -6.51 -8.96
N ALA A 97 11.20 -5.27 -8.69
CA ALA A 97 10.29 -4.55 -9.60
C ALA A 97 10.94 -4.28 -10.98
N ARG A 98 12.26 -3.95 -11.02
CA ARG A 98 13.00 -3.74 -12.27
C ARG A 98 13.07 -5.02 -13.08
N ASP A 99 13.52 -6.12 -12.46
CA ASP A 99 13.63 -7.42 -13.12
C ASP A 99 12.29 -7.84 -13.74
N GLN A 100 11.21 -7.71 -12.98
CA GLN A 100 9.86 -8.04 -13.45
C GLN A 100 9.36 -7.11 -14.57
N ALA A 101 9.73 -5.85 -14.58
CA ALA A 101 9.37 -4.90 -15.62
C ALA A 101 10.14 -5.19 -16.93
N GLU A 102 11.44 -5.49 -16.83
CA GLU A 102 12.29 -5.87 -17.95
C GLU A 102 11.79 -7.16 -18.59
N GLU A 103 11.47 -8.19 -17.81
CA GLU A 103 10.90 -9.45 -18.32
C GLU A 103 9.60 -9.24 -19.11
N ARG A 104 8.82 -8.23 -18.78
CA ARG A 104 7.53 -7.91 -19.43
C ARG A 104 7.64 -6.83 -20.51
N GLY A 105 8.82 -6.23 -20.70
CA GLY A 105 9.04 -5.14 -21.64
C GLY A 105 8.20 -3.89 -21.33
N LEU A 106 7.96 -3.59 -20.05
CA LEU A 106 7.11 -2.48 -19.62
C LEU A 106 7.94 -1.21 -19.38
N PRO A 107 7.59 -0.07 -20.01
CA PRO A 107 8.27 1.19 -19.82
C PRO A 107 7.79 1.86 -18.53
N ILE A 108 8.36 1.48 -17.38
CA ILE A 108 8.08 2.08 -16.08
C ILE A 108 9.31 2.83 -15.54
N THR A 109 9.07 3.89 -14.78
CA THR A 109 10.12 4.57 -14.02
C THR A 109 10.07 4.12 -12.57
N LEU A 110 11.23 3.76 -11.99
CA LEU A 110 11.33 3.33 -10.59
C LEU A 110 12.35 4.18 -9.84
N MET A 111 11.96 4.69 -8.68
CA MET A 111 12.77 5.60 -7.86
C MET A 111 12.78 5.16 -6.39
N GLU A 112 13.96 5.24 -5.75
CA GLU A 112 14.07 5.13 -4.30
C GLU A 112 13.63 6.44 -3.66
N GLY A 113 12.77 6.35 -2.63
CA GLY A 113 12.32 7.55 -1.93
C GLY A 113 11.39 7.26 -0.76
N ARG A 114 11.11 8.30 0.01
CA ARG A 114 10.24 8.25 1.18
C ARG A 114 8.86 8.76 0.83
N ALA A 115 7.83 8.03 1.22
CA ALA A 115 6.42 8.38 1.00
C ALA A 115 6.00 9.70 1.69
N ASP A 116 6.70 10.11 2.76
CA ASP A 116 6.43 11.34 3.52
C ASP A 116 7.37 12.51 3.16
N LYS A 117 8.15 12.36 2.09
CA LYS A 117 9.01 13.40 1.49
C LYS A 117 9.28 13.03 0.03
N LEU A 118 8.33 13.35 -0.84
CA LEU A 118 8.39 13.00 -2.26
C LEU A 118 9.34 13.96 -3.03
N PRO A 119 10.25 13.44 -3.88
CA PRO A 119 11.20 14.23 -4.62
C PRO A 119 10.60 14.79 -5.94
N PHE A 120 9.35 15.22 -5.89
CA PHE A 120 8.61 15.74 -7.04
C PHE A 120 8.07 17.14 -6.76
N GLU A 121 7.89 17.91 -7.82
CA GLU A 121 7.24 19.23 -7.77
C GLU A 121 5.76 19.12 -7.48
N ASP A 122 5.13 20.22 -7.08
CA ASP A 122 3.70 20.32 -6.87
C ASP A 122 2.96 20.05 -8.18
N GLY A 123 1.90 19.25 -8.12
CA GLY A 123 1.08 18.96 -9.29
C GLY A 123 1.75 18.10 -10.38
N ALA A 124 2.85 17.42 -10.09
CA ALA A 124 3.59 16.60 -11.05
C ALA A 124 2.77 15.43 -11.63
N PHE A 125 1.76 14.95 -10.92
CA PHE A 125 0.96 13.77 -11.28
C PHE A 125 -0.52 14.07 -11.35
N ASP A 126 -1.22 13.33 -12.19
CA ASP A 126 -2.68 13.37 -12.30
C ASP A 126 -3.34 12.48 -11.24
N VAL A 127 -2.68 11.37 -10.90
CA VAL A 127 -3.12 10.44 -9.85
C VAL A 127 -1.93 10.02 -8.98
N VAL A 128 -2.11 10.06 -7.67
CA VAL A 128 -1.24 9.36 -6.72
C VAL A 128 -1.98 8.15 -6.20
N PHE A 129 -1.42 6.97 -6.44
CA PHE A 129 -1.94 5.68 -5.97
C PHE A 129 -1.03 5.09 -4.90
N SER A 130 -1.61 4.37 -3.96
CA SER A 130 -0.84 3.58 -2.98
C SER A 130 -1.65 2.37 -2.53
N ARG A 131 -0.97 1.23 -2.32
CA ARG A 131 -1.58 0.00 -1.81
C ARG A 131 -0.75 -0.60 -0.68
N HIS A 132 -1.41 -0.95 0.44
CA HIS A 132 -0.79 -1.59 1.61
C HIS A 132 0.38 -0.83 2.24
N LEU A 133 0.36 0.51 2.22
CA LEU A 133 1.45 1.34 2.69
C LEU A 133 1.14 2.12 3.97
N LEU A 134 -0.05 2.73 4.11
CA LEU A 134 -0.33 3.67 5.21
C LEU A 134 -0.09 3.09 6.60
N TRP A 135 -0.40 1.82 6.80
CA TRP A 135 -0.23 1.12 8.08
C TRP A 135 1.24 0.91 8.48
N THR A 136 2.17 1.08 7.53
CA THR A 136 3.62 0.96 7.75
C THR A 136 4.32 2.30 7.94
N LEU A 137 3.60 3.40 7.78
CA LEU A 137 4.19 4.73 7.84
C LEU A 137 4.24 5.28 9.27
N PRO A 138 5.40 5.81 9.71
CA PRO A 138 5.52 6.48 11.00
C PRO A 138 4.82 7.85 11.02
N ARG A 139 4.62 8.47 9.86
CA ARG A 139 3.99 9.80 9.70
C ARG A 139 2.95 9.82 8.58
N PRO A 140 1.84 9.07 8.71
CA PRO A 140 0.85 8.91 7.63
C PRO A 140 0.18 10.22 7.22
N ARG A 141 -0.08 11.14 8.15
CA ARG A 141 -0.64 12.48 7.81
C ARG A 141 0.30 13.30 6.93
N LYS A 142 1.60 13.28 7.25
CA LYS A 142 2.60 13.96 6.43
C LYS A 142 2.69 13.36 5.03
N ALA A 143 2.63 12.03 4.95
CA ALA A 143 2.64 11.34 3.66
C ALA A 143 1.44 11.73 2.80
N LEU A 144 0.23 11.72 3.36
CA LEU A 144 -0.97 12.12 2.63
C LEU A 144 -0.92 13.59 2.18
N GLY A 145 -0.35 14.49 2.98
CA GLY A 145 -0.12 15.88 2.59
C GLY A 145 0.86 15.99 1.40
N GLU A 146 1.95 15.19 1.38
CA GLU A 146 2.87 15.12 0.24
C GLU A 146 2.19 14.53 -1.00
N TRP A 147 1.34 13.51 -0.84
CA TRP A 147 0.58 12.91 -1.95
C TRP A 147 -0.40 13.93 -2.56
N ALA A 148 -1.10 14.70 -1.72
CA ALA A 148 -1.96 15.77 -2.19
C ALA A 148 -1.16 16.88 -2.89
N ARG A 149 0.02 17.27 -2.35
CA ARG A 149 0.88 18.30 -2.93
C ARG A 149 1.36 17.95 -4.35
N VAL A 150 1.84 16.71 -4.55
CA VAL A 150 2.36 16.29 -5.86
C VAL A 150 1.26 15.91 -6.85
N THR A 151 0.00 15.83 -6.41
CA THR A 151 -1.18 15.65 -7.28
C THR A 151 -1.65 17.01 -7.76
N ARG A 152 -1.88 17.18 -9.08
CA ARG A 152 -2.39 18.45 -9.62
C ARG A 152 -3.78 18.81 -9.10
N PRO A 153 -4.17 20.10 -9.16
CA PRO A 153 -5.57 20.50 -8.98
C PRO A 153 -6.51 19.69 -9.89
N GLY A 154 -7.66 19.26 -9.38
CA GLY A 154 -8.58 18.35 -10.08
C GLY A 154 -8.06 16.91 -10.25
N GLY A 155 -6.86 16.59 -9.77
CA GLY A 155 -6.30 15.24 -9.74
C GLY A 155 -6.81 14.41 -8.57
N MET A 156 -6.32 13.17 -8.43
CA MET A 156 -6.84 12.19 -7.47
C MET A 156 -5.73 11.58 -6.61
N VAL A 157 -5.99 11.45 -5.32
CA VAL A 157 -5.26 10.52 -4.44
C VAL A 157 -6.13 9.28 -4.21
N ALA A 158 -5.60 8.10 -4.52
CA ALA A 158 -6.27 6.81 -4.37
C ALA A 158 -5.45 5.90 -3.45
N VAL A 159 -6.07 5.43 -2.38
CA VAL A 159 -5.43 4.58 -1.37
C VAL A 159 -6.19 3.27 -1.26
N SER A 160 -5.49 2.15 -1.40
CA SER A 160 -6.05 0.82 -1.13
C SER A 160 -5.34 0.19 0.07
N ASP A 161 -6.11 -0.09 1.10
CA ASP A 161 -5.57 -0.67 2.34
C ASP A 161 -6.63 -1.54 3.03
N GLY A 162 -6.40 -1.92 4.27
CA GLY A 162 -7.32 -2.76 5.01
C GLY A 162 -7.43 -2.41 6.49
N TRP A 163 -8.40 -3.00 7.13
CA TRP A 163 -8.60 -2.94 8.57
C TRP A 163 -8.34 -4.33 9.16
N TRP A 164 -7.18 -4.45 9.82
CA TRP A 164 -6.70 -5.73 10.36
C TRP A 164 -7.17 -5.98 11.79
N GLU A 165 -7.42 -4.93 12.56
CA GLU A 165 -7.78 -4.98 13.99
C GLU A 165 -9.24 -4.57 14.23
N GLU A 166 -10.16 -5.21 13.50
CA GLU A 166 -11.58 -5.01 13.74
C GLU A 166 -11.93 -5.45 15.18
N PRO A 167 -12.58 -4.57 15.98
CA PRO A 167 -12.97 -4.91 17.35
C PRO A 167 -14.12 -5.93 17.34
N GLY A 168 -13.99 -6.98 18.14
CA GLY A 168 -15.04 -7.98 18.32
C GLY A 168 -14.49 -9.29 18.89
N SER A 169 -15.30 -9.98 19.71
CA SER A 169 -14.91 -11.26 20.31
C SER A 169 -14.77 -12.38 19.27
N GLU A 170 -15.67 -12.40 18.28
CA GLU A 170 -15.64 -13.37 17.19
C GLU A 170 -14.35 -13.21 16.35
N MET A 171 -13.99 -11.99 16.01
CA MET A 171 -12.78 -11.73 15.25
C MET A 171 -11.53 -12.10 16.03
N ARG A 172 -11.48 -11.81 17.33
CA ARG A 172 -10.37 -12.26 18.20
C ARG A 172 -10.24 -13.77 18.22
N ALA A 173 -11.34 -14.51 18.35
CA ALA A 173 -11.35 -15.96 18.31
C ALA A 173 -10.85 -16.51 16.95
N ARG A 174 -11.36 -15.96 15.83
CA ARG A 174 -10.90 -16.34 14.48
C ARG A 174 -9.41 -16.11 14.28
N ARG A 175 -8.88 -14.97 14.75
CA ARG A 175 -7.44 -14.70 14.69
C ARG A 175 -6.61 -15.64 15.54
N ALA A 176 -7.07 -15.98 16.72
CA ALA A 176 -6.39 -16.94 17.58
C ALA A 176 -6.31 -18.32 16.89
N ILE A 177 -7.42 -18.80 16.32
CA ILE A 177 -7.48 -20.07 15.58
C ILE A 177 -6.61 -20.01 14.33
N GLY A 178 -6.74 -18.98 13.50
CA GLY A 178 -5.94 -18.80 12.28
C GLY A 178 -4.45 -18.65 12.58
N GLY A 179 -4.11 -17.94 13.66
CA GLY A 179 -2.74 -17.80 14.15
C GLY A 179 -2.14 -19.13 14.61
N ALA A 180 -2.89 -19.94 15.36
CA ALA A 180 -2.47 -21.28 15.78
C ALA A 180 -2.26 -22.21 14.57
N LEU A 181 -3.18 -22.20 13.61
CA LEU A 181 -3.04 -22.99 12.38
C LEU A 181 -1.81 -22.58 11.57
N ARG A 182 -1.56 -21.28 11.42
CA ARG A 182 -0.36 -20.79 10.73
C ARG A 182 0.93 -21.19 11.46
N ALA A 183 0.96 -21.09 12.78
CA ALA A 183 2.13 -21.48 13.57
C ALA A 183 2.48 -22.97 13.39
N VAL A 184 1.48 -23.84 13.11
CA VAL A 184 1.68 -25.27 12.86
C VAL A 184 1.99 -25.55 11.39
N LEU A 185 1.32 -24.86 10.46
CA LEU A 185 1.35 -25.17 9.01
C LEU A 185 2.37 -24.32 8.23
N GLU A 186 2.80 -23.20 8.78
CA GLU A 186 3.71 -22.26 8.12
C GLU A 186 4.92 -21.97 9.02
N ARG A 187 6.09 -21.83 8.42
CA ARG A 187 7.28 -21.41 9.18
C ARG A 187 7.19 -19.94 9.59
N PRO A 188 7.47 -19.58 10.84
CA PRO A 188 7.55 -18.19 11.27
C PRO A 188 8.60 -17.43 10.44
N SER A 189 8.22 -16.29 9.83
CA SER A 189 9.19 -15.46 9.12
C SER A 189 9.95 -14.55 10.10
N ALA A 190 11.25 -14.33 9.86
CA ALA A 190 12.05 -13.34 10.59
C ALA A 190 11.45 -11.92 10.51
N ALA A 191 10.82 -11.59 9.37
CA ALA A 191 10.11 -10.34 9.16
C ALA A 191 8.97 -10.11 10.17
N SER A 192 8.30 -11.18 10.63
CA SER A 192 7.24 -11.07 11.66
C SER A 192 7.80 -10.59 13.02
N ALA A 193 9.03 -10.95 13.35
CA ALA A 193 9.69 -10.48 14.58
C ALA A 193 10.10 -9.00 14.46
N ALA A 194 10.73 -8.62 13.34
CA ALA A 194 11.13 -7.25 13.06
C ALA A 194 9.91 -6.30 13.03
N TYR A 195 8.81 -6.70 12.39
CA TYR A 195 7.58 -5.92 12.39
C TYR A 195 7.00 -5.72 13.80
N ARG A 196 7.01 -6.73 14.68
CA ARG A 196 6.55 -6.57 16.07
C ARG A 196 7.33 -5.52 16.84
N GLN A 197 8.63 -5.38 16.57
CA GLN A 197 9.47 -4.34 17.18
C GLN A 197 9.14 -2.94 16.67
N LEU A 198 8.81 -2.81 15.38
CA LEU A 198 8.45 -1.53 14.76
C LEU A 198 7.03 -1.08 15.09
N ARG A 199 6.13 -2.01 15.35
CA ARG A 199 4.69 -1.77 15.53
C ARG A 199 4.35 -0.63 16.52
N PRO A 200 4.99 -0.47 17.69
CA PRO A 200 4.71 0.64 18.60
C PRO A 200 4.99 2.03 18.02
N SER A 201 5.84 2.12 17.00
CA SER A 201 6.20 3.36 16.30
C SER A 201 5.33 3.64 15.06
N LEU A 202 4.39 2.75 14.74
CA LEU A 202 3.52 2.83 13.58
C LEU A 202 2.07 3.11 14.01
N PRO A 203 1.60 4.36 13.89
CA PRO A 203 0.30 4.77 14.43
C PRO A 203 -0.89 4.05 13.81
N LEU A 204 -0.72 3.49 12.61
CA LEU A 204 -1.77 2.79 11.86
C LEU A 204 -1.50 1.28 11.69
N ALA A 205 -0.65 0.70 12.54
CA ALA A 205 -0.26 -0.72 12.45
C ALA A 205 -1.44 -1.72 12.52
N GLY A 206 -2.58 -1.32 13.06
CA GLY A 206 -3.83 -2.10 13.05
C GLY A 206 -4.65 -1.98 11.76
N GLY A 207 -4.17 -1.20 10.80
CA GLY A 207 -4.92 -0.81 9.60
C GLY A 207 -5.91 0.33 9.88
N LEU A 208 -6.70 0.68 8.88
CA LEU A 208 -7.70 1.75 8.97
C LEU A 208 -9.09 1.24 8.63
N SER A 209 -10.07 1.67 9.42
CA SER A 209 -11.47 1.51 9.06
C SER A 209 -11.86 2.43 7.88
N PRO A 210 -12.93 2.13 7.13
CA PRO A 210 -13.47 3.02 6.10
C PRO A 210 -13.81 4.42 6.61
N TYR A 211 -14.18 4.53 7.88
CA TYR A 211 -14.44 5.82 8.52
C TYR A 211 -13.14 6.59 8.79
N SER A 212 -12.12 5.89 9.32
CA SER A 212 -10.83 6.49 9.64
C SER A 212 -10.12 7.01 8.39
N ILE A 213 -10.10 6.25 7.28
CA ILE A 213 -9.44 6.72 6.05
C ILE A 213 -10.12 7.97 5.49
N ARG A 214 -11.45 8.07 5.56
CA ARG A 214 -12.17 9.29 5.15
C ARG A 214 -11.67 10.50 5.92
N TYR A 215 -11.55 10.37 7.25
CA TYR A 215 -11.02 11.43 8.11
C TYR A 215 -9.58 11.84 7.70
N TYR A 216 -8.71 10.87 7.42
CA TYR A 216 -7.33 11.14 7.02
C TYR A 216 -7.24 11.87 5.67
N LEU A 217 -8.05 11.49 4.68
CA LEU A 217 -8.08 12.13 3.37
C LEU A 217 -8.65 13.56 3.44
N ASP A 218 -9.73 13.77 4.22
CA ASP A 218 -10.32 15.08 4.46
C ASP A 218 -9.30 16.04 5.10
N HIS A 219 -8.55 15.57 6.12
CA HIS A 219 -7.49 16.36 6.77
C HIS A 219 -6.24 16.58 5.91
N ALA A 220 -6.10 15.89 4.79
CA ALA A 220 -5.09 16.16 3.78
C ALA A 220 -5.58 17.19 2.74
N GLY A 221 -6.76 17.77 2.91
CA GLY A 221 -7.36 18.75 2.01
C GLY A 221 -8.03 18.15 0.78
N LEU A 222 -8.35 16.85 0.80
CA LEU A 222 -8.99 16.18 -0.33
C LEU A 222 -10.52 16.23 -0.21
N GLU A 223 -11.16 16.44 -1.33
CA GLU A 223 -12.62 16.54 -1.46
C GLU A 223 -13.22 15.35 -2.21
N ARG A 224 -14.55 15.29 -2.33
CA ARG A 224 -15.30 14.25 -3.06
C ARG A 224 -14.85 12.83 -2.70
N ILE A 225 -14.59 12.61 -1.42
CA ILE A 225 -14.04 11.35 -0.90
C ILE A 225 -15.05 10.22 -1.07
N VAL A 226 -14.63 9.15 -1.75
CA VAL A 226 -15.38 7.91 -1.95
C VAL A 226 -14.60 6.74 -1.37
N VAL A 227 -15.24 5.92 -0.55
CA VAL A 227 -14.66 4.67 -0.02
C VAL A 227 -15.49 3.50 -0.54
N ARG A 228 -14.84 2.53 -1.17
CA ARG A 228 -15.47 1.33 -1.75
C ARG A 228 -14.87 0.07 -1.15
N ASP A 229 -15.74 -0.86 -0.78
CA ASP A 229 -15.32 -2.20 -0.34
C ASP A 229 -14.82 -3.04 -1.53
N LEU A 230 -13.70 -3.71 -1.35
CA LEU A 230 -13.04 -4.55 -2.35
C LEU A 230 -13.50 -6.02 -2.29
N LYS A 231 -14.81 -6.28 -2.14
CA LYS A 231 -15.38 -7.64 -2.07
C LYS A 231 -14.95 -8.54 -3.23
N THR A 232 -14.89 -8.00 -4.44
CA THR A 232 -14.51 -8.74 -5.64
C THR A 232 -13.05 -9.17 -5.60
N ILE A 233 -12.16 -8.32 -5.09
CA ILE A 233 -10.74 -8.64 -4.90
C ILE A 233 -10.62 -9.75 -3.86
N ARG A 234 -11.22 -9.58 -2.67
CA ARG A 234 -11.18 -10.62 -1.63
C ARG A 234 -11.73 -11.97 -2.10
N ALA A 235 -12.79 -11.94 -2.92
CA ALA A 235 -13.35 -13.16 -3.48
C ALA A 235 -12.42 -13.82 -4.52
N ALA A 236 -11.66 -13.04 -5.27
CA ALA A 236 -10.65 -13.54 -6.20
C ALA A 236 -9.45 -14.13 -5.46
N GLU A 237 -8.90 -13.40 -4.49
CA GLU A 237 -7.78 -13.83 -3.65
C GLU A 237 -8.06 -15.13 -2.87
N ARG A 238 -9.26 -15.28 -2.30
CA ARG A 238 -9.65 -16.50 -1.56
C ARG A 238 -9.49 -17.77 -2.38
N ARG A 239 -9.68 -17.73 -3.69
CA ARG A 239 -9.57 -18.92 -4.56
C ARG A 239 -8.13 -19.36 -4.78
N SER A 240 -7.18 -18.45 -4.63
CA SER A 240 -5.73 -18.73 -4.73
C SER A 240 -5.08 -19.04 -3.38
N MET A 241 -5.86 -19.06 -2.29
CA MET A 241 -5.37 -19.27 -0.93
C MET A 241 -5.79 -20.62 -0.34
N PRO A 242 -4.94 -21.22 0.51
CA PRO A 242 -5.33 -22.39 1.29
C PRO A 242 -6.50 -22.09 2.24
N PRO A 243 -7.44 -23.05 2.47
CA PRO A 243 -8.63 -22.79 3.30
C PRO A 243 -8.36 -22.30 4.72
N TRP A 244 -7.27 -22.74 5.36
CA TRP A 244 -6.92 -22.28 6.72
C TRP A 244 -6.57 -20.79 6.79
N ARG A 245 -6.11 -20.18 5.69
CA ARG A 245 -5.90 -18.74 5.61
C ARG A 245 -7.19 -17.94 5.51
N TRP A 246 -8.33 -18.57 5.20
CA TRP A 246 -9.63 -17.87 5.16
C TRP A 246 -10.17 -17.56 6.56
N ILE A 247 -9.75 -18.32 7.57
CA ILE A 247 -10.28 -18.22 8.93
C ILE A 247 -10.02 -16.84 9.55
N ASP A 248 -8.83 -16.27 9.31
CA ASP A 248 -8.44 -14.96 9.81
C ASP A 248 -8.52 -13.85 8.74
N GLN A 249 -8.98 -14.18 7.55
CA GLN A 249 -9.15 -13.27 6.42
C GLN A 249 -10.43 -12.42 6.48
N ALA A 250 -11.08 -12.32 7.61
CA ALA A 250 -12.14 -11.34 7.81
C ALA A 250 -11.56 -9.91 7.79
N ARG A 251 -10.74 -9.62 6.77
CA ARG A 251 -10.15 -8.31 6.53
C ARG A 251 -11.12 -7.51 5.70
N PHE A 252 -11.52 -6.39 6.22
CA PHE A 252 -12.20 -5.39 5.43
C PHE A 252 -11.13 -4.65 4.61
N THR A 253 -11.03 -4.95 3.31
CA THR A 253 -10.16 -4.21 2.39
C THR A 253 -11.00 -3.25 1.57
N TRP A 254 -10.45 -2.08 1.32
CA TRP A 254 -11.14 -0.99 0.65
C TRP A 254 -10.19 -0.22 -0.26
N ILE A 255 -10.77 0.51 -1.21
CA ILE A 255 -10.11 1.62 -1.90
C ILE A 255 -10.82 2.91 -1.55
N ALA A 256 -10.05 3.90 -1.14
CA ALA A 256 -10.53 5.26 -0.87
C ALA A 256 -9.92 6.21 -1.89
N THR A 257 -10.72 7.08 -2.47
CA THR A 257 -10.28 8.13 -3.40
C THR A 257 -10.74 9.48 -2.91
N GLY A 258 -9.88 10.49 -3.05
CA GLY A 258 -10.20 11.88 -2.83
C GLY A 258 -9.63 12.74 -3.96
N MET A 259 -10.32 13.81 -4.32
CA MET A 259 -9.88 14.75 -5.35
C MET A 259 -9.13 15.91 -4.70
N VAL A 260 -8.04 16.34 -5.32
CA VAL A 260 -7.40 17.62 -4.96
C VAL A 260 -8.32 18.75 -5.45
N PRO A 261 -8.65 19.76 -4.64
CA PRO A 261 -9.42 20.95 -5.08
C PRO A 261 -8.81 21.62 -6.32
N GLU A 262 -9.67 22.25 -7.13
CA GLU A 262 -9.24 23.03 -8.31
C GLU A 262 -8.58 24.36 -7.93
#